data_8a9a3eeed559b2d97ed407596e5b6216
#
_entry.id   8a9a3eeed559b2d97ed407596e5b6216
#
_cell.length_a   1.000
_cell.length_b   1.000
_cell.length_c   1.000
_cell.angle_alpha   90.00
_cell.angle_beta   90.00
_cell.angle_gamma   90.00
#
_symmetry.space_group_name_H-M   'P 1'
#
loop_
_entity.id
_entity.type
_entity.pdbx_description
1 polymer ?
#
loop_
_entity_poly.entity_id
_entity_poly.type
_entity_poly.pdbx_seq_one_letter_code
_entity_poly.pdbx_strand_id
1 'polypeptide(L)'
;GTLVLADAAVLTLTEGGSLAKSSITGNGSLALSGSLALSGGASINGGIALVLAENGVLDIGSTTANSAADISGSGTLKSFGGILTVNTGTTGDMACFGGALVGTGKLVINGQTGQMLRTGNAGYDLEVHSGSKLTLKGTEANPGIAYGHVTIADSSTFRIEAVGGAESSANTILNVENMTFGAGSTTEFVYNLNQAAPFEAGLLTAGTITIEDGARFVITNLEENSRMDSSSDLQDVLLMSSTGEITGLADGDSLNAVLSGLFAVYYKDATLSRDGSDILFNAIVRDDNLFDPAAATSNSTAGAGLLWNARHNLDAASQLGQVMASVSTMINDGNLSGASRAMAAVAGSTVNALGTAQRDALRDQMGWIRNRTTLM
;
A
#
# COMPACT_ATOMS: atom_id res chain seq x y z
N GLY A 1 -18.11 6.36 35.67
CA GLY A 1 -17.10 7.43 35.72
C GLY A 1 -16.43 7.62 34.38
N THR A 2 -15.72 8.73 34.23
CA THR A 2 -14.96 9.03 33.00
C THR A 2 -13.52 9.36 33.39
N LEU A 3 -12.57 8.68 32.74
CA LEU A 3 -11.15 9.01 32.81
C LEU A 3 -10.80 9.81 31.55
N VAL A 4 -10.26 11.01 31.70
CA VAL A 4 -9.87 11.88 30.59
C VAL A 4 -8.35 11.88 30.49
N LEU A 5 -7.82 11.50 29.32
CA LEU A 5 -6.40 11.58 29.00
C LEU A 5 -6.15 12.89 28.22
N ALA A 6 -5.38 13.80 28.82
CA ALA A 6 -4.97 15.03 28.17
C ALA A 6 -4.04 14.72 26.98
N ASP A 7 -3.84 15.73 26.12
CA ASP A 7 -2.89 15.65 25.01
C ASP A 7 -1.50 15.23 25.51
N ALA A 8 -0.89 14.31 24.78
CA ALA A 8 0.41 13.70 25.10
C ALA A 8 0.48 12.92 26.45
N ALA A 9 -0.63 12.80 27.19
CA ALA A 9 -0.67 11.93 28.36
C ALA A 9 -0.66 10.44 27.94
N VAL A 10 0.10 9.62 28.65
CA VAL A 10 0.15 8.18 28.43
C VAL A 10 -0.35 7.46 29.69
N LEU A 11 -1.43 6.71 29.53
CA LEU A 11 -1.87 5.74 30.55
C LEU A 11 -1.33 4.37 30.18
N THR A 12 -0.45 3.84 31.03
CA THR A 12 0.09 2.48 30.84
C THR A 12 -0.57 1.52 31.83
N LEU A 13 -1.16 0.44 31.33
CA LEU A 13 -1.68 -0.67 32.13
C LEU A 13 -0.77 -1.89 31.95
N THR A 14 -0.08 -2.26 33.01
CA THR A 14 0.88 -3.39 33.03
C THR A 14 0.29 -4.69 33.55
N GLU A 15 -0.82 -4.59 34.23
CA GLU A 15 -1.55 -5.73 34.82
C GLU A 15 -2.99 -5.78 34.26
N GLY A 16 -3.77 -6.76 34.72
CA GLY A 16 -5.16 -6.91 34.32
C GLY A 16 -6.08 -5.86 34.98
N GLY A 17 -7.06 -5.39 34.23
CA GLY A 17 -8.07 -4.45 34.70
C GLY A 17 -9.40 -4.64 33.95
N SER A 18 -10.45 -4.05 34.50
CA SER A 18 -11.75 -3.98 33.84
C SER A 18 -12.42 -2.63 34.04
N LEU A 19 -13.15 -2.19 33.02
CA LEU A 19 -14.03 -1.04 33.06
C LEU A 19 -15.47 -1.51 32.91
N ALA A 20 -16.34 -1.09 33.85
CA ALA A 20 -17.76 -1.33 33.76
C ALA A 20 -18.51 0.00 33.90
N LYS A 21 -19.39 0.28 32.94
CA LYS A 21 -20.20 1.54 32.91
C LYS A 21 -19.35 2.82 33.04
N SER A 22 -18.15 2.80 32.48
CA SER A 22 -17.18 3.89 32.57
C SER A 22 -16.52 4.09 31.21
N SER A 23 -15.98 5.29 30.96
CA SER A 23 -15.31 5.60 29.70
C SER A 23 -13.89 6.12 29.92
N ILE A 24 -13.01 5.86 28.95
CA ILE A 24 -11.73 6.53 28.77
C ILE A 24 -11.90 7.46 27.57
N THR A 25 -11.58 8.74 27.72
CA THR A 25 -11.74 9.75 26.68
C THR A 25 -10.52 10.67 26.60
N GLY A 26 -10.44 11.50 25.56
CA GLY A 26 -9.38 12.52 25.38
C GLY A 26 -8.53 12.27 24.15
N ASN A 27 -7.31 12.84 24.12
CA ASN A 27 -6.39 12.80 22.98
C ASN A 27 -5.01 12.24 23.37
N GLY A 28 -4.89 11.56 24.49
CA GLY A 28 -3.67 10.91 24.93
C GLY A 28 -3.52 9.50 24.36
N SER A 29 -2.63 8.70 24.96
CA SER A 29 -2.37 7.32 24.57
C SER A 29 -2.76 6.37 25.68
N LEU A 30 -3.35 5.22 25.30
CA LEU A 30 -3.60 4.08 26.17
C LEU A 30 -2.66 2.93 25.75
N ALA A 31 -1.64 2.70 26.55
CA ALA A 31 -0.66 1.63 26.33
C ALA A 31 -0.98 0.42 27.21
N LEU A 32 -1.18 -0.74 26.59
CA LEU A 32 -1.49 -1.99 27.27
C LEU A 32 -0.33 -2.97 27.11
N SER A 33 0.24 -3.39 28.25
CA SER A 33 1.11 -4.56 28.35
C SER A 33 0.48 -5.64 29.24
N GLY A 34 -0.61 -5.33 29.92
CA GLY A 34 -1.54 -6.24 30.58
C GLY A 34 -2.89 -6.26 29.86
N SER A 35 -3.93 -6.74 30.52
CA SER A 35 -5.27 -6.85 29.93
C SER A 35 -6.21 -5.75 30.42
N LEU A 36 -7.06 -5.24 29.52
CA LEU A 36 -8.17 -4.35 29.81
C LEU A 36 -9.45 -4.91 29.21
N ALA A 37 -10.44 -5.21 30.06
CA ALA A 37 -11.76 -5.66 29.63
C ALA A 37 -12.80 -4.56 29.76
N LEU A 38 -13.62 -4.35 28.72
CA LEU A 38 -14.74 -3.42 28.70
C LEU A 38 -16.06 -4.19 28.85
N SER A 39 -16.95 -3.72 29.73
CA SER A 39 -18.25 -4.36 29.97
C SER A 39 -19.33 -3.36 30.37
N GLY A 40 -20.60 -3.77 30.29
CA GLY A 40 -21.72 -3.02 30.80
C GLY A 40 -21.90 -1.61 30.23
N GLY A 41 -21.53 -1.39 28.98
CA GLY A 41 -21.56 -0.08 28.32
C GLY A 41 -20.32 0.79 28.62
N ALA A 42 -19.23 0.19 29.05
CA ALA A 42 -17.92 0.84 29.07
C ALA A 42 -17.44 1.12 27.64
N SER A 43 -16.64 2.17 27.46
CA SER A 43 -16.16 2.56 26.14
C SER A 43 -14.81 3.28 26.18
N ILE A 44 -14.10 3.23 25.07
CA ILE A 44 -12.96 4.10 24.76
C ILE A 44 -13.43 5.04 23.67
N ASN A 45 -13.23 6.34 23.84
CA ASN A 45 -13.75 7.36 22.94
C ASN A 45 -12.76 8.50 22.71
N GLY A 46 -12.88 9.14 21.54
CA GLY A 46 -12.11 10.33 21.19
C GLY A 46 -10.83 10.06 20.43
N GLY A 47 -9.87 10.95 20.60
CA GLY A 47 -8.57 10.93 19.93
C GLY A 47 -7.51 10.06 20.63
N ILE A 48 -7.91 8.98 21.31
CA ILE A 48 -6.98 8.12 22.05
C ILE A 48 -6.23 7.21 21.08
N ALA A 49 -4.89 7.27 21.11
CA ALA A 49 -4.03 6.29 20.46
C ALA A 49 -3.96 4.99 21.28
N LEU A 50 -4.31 3.85 20.67
CA LEU A 50 -4.21 2.53 21.28
C LEU A 50 -2.87 1.89 20.93
N VAL A 51 -2.09 1.55 21.95
CA VAL A 51 -0.80 0.86 21.80
C VAL A 51 -0.88 -0.47 22.54
N LEU A 52 -0.98 -1.58 21.80
CA LEU A 52 -1.04 -2.93 22.38
C LEU A 52 0.34 -3.57 22.29
N ALA A 53 1.07 -3.64 23.42
CA ALA A 53 2.34 -4.35 23.49
C ALA A 53 2.11 -5.87 23.33
N GLU A 54 3.16 -6.64 23.14
CA GLU A 54 3.10 -8.10 22.84
C GLU A 54 2.16 -8.89 23.74
N ASN A 55 2.15 -8.61 25.05
CA ASN A 55 1.26 -9.27 26.02
C ASN A 55 0.01 -8.43 26.35
N GLY A 56 -0.15 -7.28 25.69
CA GLY A 56 -1.29 -6.40 25.92
C GLY A 56 -2.56 -6.95 25.30
N VAL A 57 -3.65 -6.95 26.08
CA VAL A 57 -4.96 -7.41 25.60
C VAL A 57 -5.99 -6.32 25.82
N LEU A 58 -6.65 -5.89 24.76
CA LEU A 58 -7.87 -5.09 24.83
C LEU A 58 -9.06 -5.97 24.51
N ASP A 59 -9.90 -6.27 25.51
CA ASP A 59 -11.15 -7.01 25.32
C ASP A 59 -12.31 -6.01 25.32
N ILE A 60 -12.85 -5.72 24.15
CA ILE A 60 -14.01 -4.82 23.99
C ILE A 60 -15.34 -5.56 24.14
N GLY A 61 -15.32 -6.88 24.30
CA GLY A 61 -16.52 -7.69 24.48
C GLY A 61 -17.53 -7.47 23.35
N SER A 62 -18.78 -7.14 23.71
CA SER A 62 -19.85 -6.79 22.77
C SER A 62 -20.14 -5.27 22.70
N THR A 63 -19.22 -4.43 23.19
CA THR A 63 -19.44 -2.98 23.18
C THR A 63 -19.26 -2.41 21.76
N THR A 64 -20.18 -1.54 21.35
CA THR A 64 -20.24 -1.03 19.97
C THR A 64 -19.86 0.44 19.84
N ALA A 65 -19.62 1.13 20.95
CA ALA A 65 -19.32 2.57 20.98
C ALA A 65 -17.84 2.85 21.30
N ASN A 66 -16.92 2.07 20.73
CA ASN A 66 -15.49 2.29 20.93
C ASN A 66 -14.91 3.03 19.73
N SER A 67 -14.14 4.08 20.00
CA SER A 67 -13.36 4.78 18.98
C SER A 67 -11.95 5.11 19.49
N ALA A 68 -10.99 5.07 18.58
CA ALA A 68 -9.59 5.40 18.83
C ALA A 68 -9.06 6.28 17.70
N ALA A 69 -8.02 7.07 17.96
CA ALA A 69 -7.33 7.83 16.91
C ALA A 69 -6.57 6.89 15.96
N ASP A 70 -5.91 5.90 16.54
CA ASP A 70 -5.21 4.83 15.83
C ASP A 70 -5.12 3.56 16.69
N ILE A 71 -4.68 2.46 16.08
CA ILE A 71 -4.30 1.24 16.78
C ILE A 71 -2.96 0.76 16.28
N SER A 72 -2.06 0.40 17.21
CA SER A 72 -0.71 -0.05 16.88
C SER A 72 -0.21 -1.15 17.83
N GLY A 73 0.92 -1.78 17.45
CA GLY A 73 1.59 -2.78 18.26
C GLY A 73 1.27 -4.23 17.87
N SER A 74 1.69 -5.16 18.71
CA SER A 74 1.66 -6.62 18.47
C SER A 74 0.80 -7.39 19.47
N GLY A 75 0.07 -6.72 20.35
CA GLY A 75 -0.80 -7.33 21.35
C GLY A 75 -2.10 -7.90 20.76
N THR A 76 -3.11 -8.09 21.60
CA THR A 76 -4.37 -8.72 21.20
C THR A 76 -5.55 -7.75 21.31
N LEU A 77 -6.31 -7.62 20.24
CA LEU A 77 -7.67 -7.07 20.26
C LEU A 77 -8.68 -8.23 20.30
N LYS A 78 -9.46 -8.29 21.37
CA LYS A 78 -10.46 -9.32 21.56
C LYS A 78 -11.86 -8.72 21.57
N SER A 79 -12.80 -9.38 20.91
CA SER A 79 -14.19 -8.95 20.80
C SER A 79 -15.14 -10.14 20.67
N PHE A 80 -16.42 -9.93 21.05
CA PHE A 80 -17.53 -10.85 20.82
C PHE A 80 -18.72 -10.07 20.26
N GLY A 81 -18.61 -9.65 19.00
CA GLY A 81 -19.61 -8.81 18.33
C GLY A 81 -19.45 -7.31 18.61
N GLY A 82 -18.36 -6.89 19.26
CA GLY A 82 -18.06 -5.48 19.49
C GLY A 82 -17.56 -4.76 18.24
N ILE A 83 -17.59 -3.42 18.30
CA ILE A 83 -17.11 -2.56 17.21
C ILE A 83 -16.02 -1.64 17.75
N LEU A 84 -14.90 -1.55 17.02
CA LEU A 84 -13.88 -0.54 17.20
C LEU A 84 -13.78 0.33 15.94
N THR A 85 -14.04 1.62 16.07
CA THR A 85 -13.80 2.62 15.02
C THR A 85 -12.44 3.26 15.23
N VAL A 86 -11.58 3.20 14.22
CA VAL A 86 -10.25 3.82 14.22
C VAL A 86 -10.32 5.08 13.36
N ASN A 87 -10.23 6.25 14.02
CA ASN A 87 -10.35 7.57 13.38
C ASN A 87 -8.94 8.13 13.12
N THR A 88 -8.27 7.60 12.10
CA THR A 88 -6.91 8.06 11.75
C THR A 88 -6.91 9.55 11.43
N GLY A 89 -5.97 10.30 12.01
CA GLY A 89 -5.85 11.75 11.81
C GLY A 89 -5.46 12.12 10.38
N THR A 90 -5.36 13.43 10.12
CA THR A 90 -4.93 13.97 8.83
C THR A 90 -3.40 14.17 8.73
N THR A 91 -2.69 14.05 9.85
CA THR A 91 -1.24 14.28 9.94
C THR A 91 -0.60 13.22 10.82
N GLY A 92 0.57 12.75 10.42
CA GLY A 92 1.36 11.77 11.15
C GLY A 92 1.73 10.54 10.31
N ASP A 93 2.56 9.69 10.89
CA ASP A 93 2.92 8.42 10.29
C ASP A 93 1.74 7.44 10.37
N MET A 94 1.66 6.54 9.40
CA MET A 94 0.64 5.49 9.36
C MET A 94 0.83 4.54 10.54
N ALA A 95 -0.18 4.43 11.42
CA ALA A 95 -0.16 3.46 12.51
C ALA A 95 -0.20 2.03 11.98
N CYS A 96 0.52 1.12 12.63
CA CYS A 96 0.62 -0.28 12.23
C CYS A 96 0.22 -1.22 13.37
N PHE A 97 -0.82 -2.02 13.16
CA PHE A 97 -1.22 -3.09 14.05
C PHE A 97 -0.92 -4.46 13.43
N GLY A 98 -0.04 -5.20 14.09
CA GLY A 98 0.37 -6.56 13.69
C GLY A 98 0.03 -7.62 14.74
N GLY A 99 -0.79 -7.28 15.72
CA GLY A 99 -1.20 -8.16 16.80
C GLY A 99 -2.30 -9.15 16.41
N ALA A 100 -2.84 -9.87 17.39
CA ALA A 100 -3.91 -10.84 17.16
C ALA A 100 -5.30 -10.19 17.21
N LEU A 101 -6.18 -10.56 16.29
CA LEU A 101 -7.62 -10.39 16.41
C LEU A 101 -8.25 -11.68 16.93
N VAL A 102 -9.01 -11.63 18.02
CA VAL A 102 -9.57 -12.82 18.69
C VAL A 102 -11.08 -12.68 18.87
N GLY A 103 -11.83 -13.69 18.43
CA GLY A 103 -13.28 -13.75 18.52
C GLY A 103 -13.98 -13.21 17.28
N THR A 104 -15.08 -12.48 17.48
CA THR A 104 -15.89 -11.90 16.40
C THR A 104 -16.12 -10.42 16.65
N GLY A 105 -16.21 -9.62 15.59
CA GLY A 105 -16.41 -8.17 15.74
C GLY A 105 -16.30 -7.41 14.45
N LYS A 106 -16.23 -6.07 14.56
CA LYS A 106 -16.00 -5.19 13.41
C LYS A 106 -14.91 -4.18 13.70
N LEU A 107 -14.00 -4.03 12.75
CA LEU A 107 -13.07 -2.90 12.65
C LEU A 107 -13.60 -1.93 11.60
N VAL A 108 -13.73 -0.67 11.98
CA VAL A 108 -14.13 0.42 11.08
C VAL A 108 -12.97 1.38 10.97
N ILE A 109 -12.43 1.55 9.79
CA ILE A 109 -11.36 2.52 9.52
C ILE A 109 -11.98 3.79 8.98
N ASN A 110 -11.74 4.90 9.69
CA ASN A 110 -12.32 6.21 9.38
C ASN A 110 -11.24 7.28 9.52
N GLY A 111 -10.65 7.72 8.40
CA GLY A 111 -9.63 8.78 8.42
C GLY A 111 -8.69 8.78 7.22
N GLN A 112 -8.00 9.90 7.04
CA GLN A 112 -7.23 10.19 5.84
C GLN A 112 -5.75 9.78 5.92
N THR A 113 -5.16 9.72 7.11
CA THR A 113 -3.74 9.37 7.28
C THR A 113 -3.46 7.92 6.91
N GLY A 114 -4.45 7.06 7.07
CA GLY A 114 -4.34 5.63 6.83
C GLY A 114 -4.02 4.84 8.09
N GLN A 115 -4.27 3.56 8.00
CA GLN A 115 -3.98 2.54 9.00
C GLN A 115 -3.37 1.35 8.29
N MET A 116 -2.33 0.74 8.86
CA MET A 116 -1.79 -0.52 8.36
C MET A 116 -2.20 -1.67 9.29
N LEU A 117 -2.76 -2.73 8.71
CA LEU A 117 -3.05 -3.98 9.41
C LEU A 117 -2.20 -5.10 8.83
N ARG A 118 -1.50 -5.83 9.70
CA ARG A 118 -0.69 -7.01 9.35
C ARG A 118 -1.30 -8.32 9.84
N THR A 119 -2.56 -8.28 10.17
CA THR A 119 -3.29 -9.39 10.77
C THR A 119 -4.74 -9.39 10.30
N GLY A 120 -5.41 -10.51 10.47
CA GLY A 120 -6.83 -10.64 10.23
C GLY A 120 -7.39 -11.84 11.00
N ASN A 121 -8.71 -11.92 11.03
CA ASN A 121 -9.45 -13.04 11.59
C ASN A 121 -10.78 -13.15 10.85
N ALA A 122 -11.14 -14.32 10.35
CA ALA A 122 -12.38 -14.56 9.61
C ALA A 122 -13.66 -14.27 10.42
N GLY A 123 -13.58 -14.19 11.76
CA GLY A 123 -14.68 -13.74 12.61
C GLY A 123 -14.85 -12.21 12.69
N TYR A 124 -13.96 -11.44 12.07
CA TYR A 124 -14.06 -9.98 12.07
C TYR A 124 -14.49 -9.47 10.71
N ASP A 125 -15.39 -8.49 10.71
CA ASP A 125 -15.69 -7.65 9.56
C ASP A 125 -14.73 -6.46 9.52
N LEU A 126 -14.43 -5.99 8.33
CA LEU A 126 -13.59 -4.83 8.07
C LEU A 126 -14.34 -3.83 7.17
N GLU A 127 -14.45 -2.60 7.63
CA GLU A 127 -15.12 -1.55 6.90
C GLU A 127 -14.18 -0.34 6.75
N VAL A 128 -13.93 0.08 5.51
CA VAL A 128 -13.17 1.28 5.19
C VAL A 128 -14.17 2.36 4.79
N HIS A 129 -14.36 3.36 5.66
CA HIS A 129 -15.32 4.42 5.46
C HIS A 129 -14.93 5.36 4.32
N SER A 130 -15.91 6.06 3.79
CA SER A 130 -15.75 7.04 2.71
C SER A 130 -14.61 8.04 3.00
N GLY A 131 -13.74 8.22 2.02
CA GLY A 131 -12.55 9.08 2.11
C GLY A 131 -11.40 8.53 2.96
N SER A 132 -11.53 7.33 3.50
CA SER A 132 -10.53 6.71 4.37
C SER A 132 -9.46 5.94 3.57
N LYS A 133 -8.36 5.63 4.28
CA LYS A 133 -7.25 4.83 3.71
C LYS A 133 -6.92 3.66 4.62
N LEU A 134 -6.76 2.49 4.03
CA LEU A 134 -6.30 1.28 4.71
C LEU A 134 -5.28 0.53 3.86
N THR A 135 -4.21 0.05 4.50
CA THR A 135 -3.26 -0.88 3.91
C THR A 135 -3.33 -2.22 4.65
N LEU A 136 -3.54 -3.31 3.93
CA LEU A 136 -3.33 -4.66 4.42
C LEU A 136 -1.97 -5.17 3.91
N LYS A 137 -1.15 -5.67 4.83
CA LYS A 137 0.18 -6.19 4.51
C LYS A 137 0.47 -7.42 5.35
N GLY A 138 0.60 -8.58 4.72
CA GLY A 138 1.02 -9.81 5.38
C GLY A 138 2.44 -9.74 5.95
N THR A 139 2.87 -10.83 6.55
CA THR A 139 4.26 -11.03 7.00
C THR A 139 4.87 -12.21 6.25
N GLU A 140 6.19 -12.33 6.24
CA GLU A 140 6.86 -13.49 5.61
C GLU A 140 6.39 -14.82 6.19
N ALA A 141 6.17 -14.87 7.50
CA ALA A 141 5.69 -16.07 8.19
C ALA A 141 4.20 -16.34 7.92
N ASN A 142 3.43 -15.30 7.60
CA ASN A 142 1.99 -15.40 7.34
C ASN A 142 1.56 -14.34 6.31
N PRO A 143 1.71 -14.62 5.00
CA PRO A 143 1.28 -13.71 3.95
C PRO A 143 -0.25 -13.66 3.79
N GLY A 144 -0.97 -14.66 4.31
CA GLY A 144 -2.43 -14.75 4.26
C GLY A 144 -3.09 -13.93 5.35
N ILE A 145 -4.05 -13.07 4.99
CA ILE A 145 -4.91 -12.29 5.89
C ILE A 145 -6.35 -12.71 5.62
N ALA A 146 -7.14 -12.96 6.67
CA ALA A 146 -8.54 -13.34 6.51
C ALA A 146 -9.47 -12.39 7.26
N TYR A 147 -10.63 -12.10 6.67
CA TYR A 147 -11.75 -11.40 7.31
C TYR A 147 -13.08 -12.06 6.91
N GLY A 148 -14.17 -11.79 7.64
CA GLY A 148 -15.52 -12.16 7.27
C GLY A 148 -15.99 -11.30 6.09
N HIS A 149 -16.54 -10.14 6.37
CA HIS A 149 -16.95 -9.19 5.35
C HIS A 149 -15.96 -8.04 5.26
N VAL A 150 -15.56 -7.69 4.04
CA VAL A 150 -14.74 -6.48 3.76
C VAL A 150 -15.53 -5.54 2.88
N THR A 151 -15.78 -4.34 3.37
CA THR A 151 -16.48 -3.29 2.63
C THR A 151 -15.58 -2.08 2.46
N ILE A 152 -15.32 -1.72 1.23
CA ILE A 152 -14.59 -0.51 0.87
C ILE A 152 -15.64 0.52 0.44
N ALA A 153 -15.90 1.52 1.27
CA ALA A 153 -16.92 2.53 1.00
C ALA A 153 -16.47 3.51 -0.10
N ASP A 154 -17.41 4.31 -0.57
CA ASP A 154 -17.22 5.28 -1.64
C ASP A 154 -16.04 6.21 -1.40
N SER A 155 -15.27 6.47 -2.45
CA SER A 155 -14.12 7.40 -2.45
C SER A 155 -13.02 7.05 -1.45
N SER A 156 -12.98 5.84 -0.93
CA SER A 156 -11.91 5.35 -0.05
C SER A 156 -10.77 4.69 -0.83
N THR A 157 -9.62 4.54 -0.18
CA THR A 157 -8.46 3.85 -0.73
C THR A 157 -8.15 2.61 0.10
N PHE A 158 -8.11 1.48 -0.57
CA PHE A 158 -7.75 0.20 0.00
C PHE A 158 -6.52 -0.38 -0.72
N ARG A 159 -5.52 -0.78 0.03
CA ARG A 159 -4.26 -1.27 -0.53
C ARG A 159 -3.96 -2.66 0.00
N ILE A 160 -3.79 -3.64 -0.87
CA ILE A 160 -3.25 -4.96 -0.56
C ILE A 160 -1.78 -4.91 -0.94
N GLU A 161 -0.91 -4.76 0.06
CA GLU A 161 0.51 -4.55 -0.15
C GLU A 161 1.29 -5.84 0.02
N ALA A 162 2.10 -6.19 -0.96
CA ALA A 162 3.00 -7.32 -0.89
C ALA A 162 3.93 -7.24 0.33
N VAL A 163 4.38 -8.38 0.81
CA VAL A 163 5.40 -8.46 1.87
C VAL A 163 6.70 -7.88 1.32
N GLY A 164 7.23 -6.83 1.98
CA GLY A 164 8.44 -6.12 1.55
C GLY A 164 9.72 -6.77 2.03
N GLY A 165 10.85 -6.33 1.44
CA GLY A 165 12.21 -6.75 1.75
C GLY A 165 12.90 -7.43 0.57
N ALA A 166 14.20 -7.25 0.44
CA ALA A 166 15.01 -7.80 -0.67
C ALA A 166 15.03 -9.35 -0.68
N GLU A 167 14.79 -9.96 0.46
CA GLU A 167 14.77 -11.43 0.64
C GLU A 167 13.34 -12.00 0.74
N SER A 168 12.32 -11.12 0.75
CA SER A 168 10.92 -11.58 0.80
C SER A 168 10.45 -12.08 -0.56
N SER A 169 9.79 -13.22 -0.54
CA SER A 169 9.26 -13.88 -1.73
C SER A 169 7.73 -14.01 -1.73
N ALA A 170 7.01 -13.18 -0.95
CA ALA A 170 5.58 -13.36 -0.80
C ALA A 170 4.77 -12.11 -1.20
N ASN A 171 3.64 -12.36 -1.85
CA ASN A 171 2.55 -11.40 -1.96
C ASN A 171 1.60 -11.58 -0.76
N THR A 172 0.95 -10.50 -0.33
CA THR A 172 -0.16 -10.59 0.62
C THR A 172 -1.38 -11.18 -0.10
N ILE A 173 -1.98 -12.21 0.50
CA ILE A 173 -3.20 -12.84 -0.01
C ILE A 173 -4.34 -12.52 0.97
N LEU A 174 -5.38 -11.87 0.48
CA LEU A 174 -6.58 -11.58 1.26
C LEU A 174 -7.65 -12.63 1.01
N ASN A 175 -8.14 -13.26 2.08
CA ASN A 175 -9.23 -14.25 2.03
C ASN A 175 -10.43 -13.69 2.80
N VAL A 176 -11.61 -13.62 2.18
CA VAL A 176 -12.82 -13.06 2.77
C VAL A 176 -14.07 -13.88 2.43
N GLU A 177 -15.10 -13.79 3.27
CA GLU A 177 -16.40 -14.35 2.90
C GLU A 177 -17.10 -13.49 1.85
N ASN A 178 -17.11 -12.17 2.04
CA ASN A 178 -17.70 -11.23 1.08
C ASN A 178 -16.79 -10.01 0.92
N MET A 179 -16.61 -9.59 -0.34
CA MET A 179 -15.85 -8.39 -0.70
C MET A 179 -16.74 -7.41 -1.45
N THR A 180 -16.81 -6.16 -1.00
CA THR A 180 -17.52 -5.08 -1.68
C THR A 180 -16.57 -3.92 -1.98
N PHE A 181 -16.47 -3.57 -3.25
CA PHE A 181 -15.79 -2.39 -3.75
C PHE A 181 -16.84 -1.32 -4.07
N GLY A 182 -16.95 -0.31 -3.19
CA GLY A 182 -17.94 0.76 -3.29
C GLY A 182 -17.65 1.74 -4.44
N ALA A 183 -18.66 2.53 -4.78
CA ALA A 183 -18.62 3.46 -5.90
C ALA A 183 -17.49 4.49 -5.77
N GLY A 184 -16.65 4.62 -6.81
CA GLY A 184 -15.52 5.55 -6.79
C GLY A 184 -14.42 5.20 -5.78
N SER A 185 -14.47 4.03 -5.13
CA SER A 185 -13.36 3.53 -4.32
C SER A 185 -12.14 3.20 -5.18
N THR A 186 -10.96 3.23 -4.57
CA THR A 186 -9.71 2.83 -5.24
C THR A 186 -9.10 1.65 -4.50
N THR A 187 -8.89 0.54 -5.20
CA THR A 187 -8.17 -0.61 -4.66
C THR A 187 -6.84 -0.77 -5.37
N GLU A 188 -5.75 -0.77 -4.60
CA GLU A 188 -4.39 -0.93 -5.10
C GLU A 188 -3.90 -2.35 -4.80
N PHE A 189 -3.54 -3.08 -5.84
CA PHE A 189 -2.87 -4.37 -5.77
C PHE A 189 -1.37 -4.18 -5.99
N VAL A 190 -0.59 -4.45 -4.95
CA VAL A 190 0.85 -4.18 -4.95
C VAL A 190 1.61 -5.49 -4.98
N TYR A 191 2.26 -5.77 -6.08
CA TYR A 191 3.07 -6.98 -6.28
C TYR A 191 4.50 -6.81 -5.78
N ASN A 192 5.07 -7.90 -5.24
CA ASN A 192 6.51 -8.02 -5.07
C ASN A 192 7.11 -8.71 -6.30
N LEU A 193 7.79 -7.92 -7.15
CA LEU A 193 8.40 -8.42 -8.38
C LEU A 193 9.76 -9.10 -8.19
N ASN A 194 10.30 -9.12 -6.97
CA ASN A 194 11.56 -9.81 -6.66
C ASN A 194 11.39 -11.33 -6.52
N GLN A 195 10.14 -11.81 -6.43
CA GLN A 195 9.88 -13.26 -6.37
C GLN A 195 9.97 -13.91 -7.77
N ALA A 196 10.26 -15.20 -7.79
CA ALA A 196 10.48 -15.95 -9.04
C ALA A 196 9.23 -16.04 -9.93
N ALA A 197 8.03 -16.05 -9.30
CA ALA A 197 6.75 -16.17 -9.99
C ALA A 197 5.71 -15.22 -9.32
N PRO A 198 5.81 -13.90 -9.55
CA PRO A 198 4.99 -12.92 -8.86
C PRO A 198 3.49 -13.03 -9.18
N PHE A 199 3.13 -13.72 -10.25
CA PHE A 199 1.77 -13.79 -10.79
C PHE A 199 1.12 -15.18 -10.69
N GLU A 200 1.72 -16.12 -9.97
CA GLU A 200 1.17 -17.49 -9.88
C GLU A 200 -0.06 -17.61 -8.98
N ALA A 201 -0.25 -16.69 -8.06
CA ALA A 201 -1.38 -16.69 -7.12
C ALA A 201 -2.15 -15.39 -7.18
N GLY A 202 -3.47 -15.49 -7.14
CA GLY A 202 -4.34 -14.33 -6.96
C GLY A 202 -4.10 -13.64 -5.62
N LEU A 203 -4.33 -12.34 -5.57
CA LEU A 203 -4.14 -11.53 -4.37
C LEU A 203 -5.38 -11.46 -3.48
N LEU A 204 -6.55 -11.84 -4.01
CA LEU A 204 -7.81 -11.86 -3.27
C LEU A 204 -8.61 -13.12 -3.60
N THR A 205 -9.09 -13.80 -2.55
CA THR A 205 -10.08 -14.88 -2.67
C THR A 205 -11.30 -14.52 -1.81
N ALA A 206 -12.49 -14.60 -2.40
CA ALA A 206 -13.73 -14.24 -1.72
C ALA A 206 -14.82 -15.32 -1.88
N GLY A 207 -15.76 -15.37 -0.94
CA GLY A 207 -17.00 -16.10 -1.14
C GLY A 207 -17.86 -15.41 -2.20
N THR A 208 -18.07 -14.10 -2.06
CA THR A 208 -18.72 -13.26 -3.09
C THR A 208 -17.92 -11.98 -3.34
N ILE A 209 -18.04 -11.44 -4.55
CA ILE A 209 -17.43 -10.15 -4.94
C ILE A 209 -18.51 -9.24 -5.50
N THR A 210 -18.60 -8.02 -4.97
CA THR A 210 -19.45 -6.95 -5.51
C THR A 210 -18.56 -5.78 -5.94
N ILE A 211 -18.71 -5.36 -7.21
CA ILE A 211 -18.03 -4.21 -7.77
C ILE A 211 -19.10 -3.17 -8.13
N GLU A 212 -19.10 -2.03 -7.45
CA GLU A 212 -20.03 -0.95 -7.73
C GLU A 212 -19.49 -0.01 -8.82
N ASP A 213 -20.39 0.74 -9.44
CA ASP A 213 -20.03 1.65 -10.54
C ASP A 213 -18.96 2.66 -10.11
N GLY A 214 -17.93 2.82 -10.95
CA GLY A 214 -16.83 3.75 -10.69
C GLY A 214 -15.76 3.24 -9.74
N ALA A 215 -15.86 2.02 -9.21
CA ALA A 215 -14.75 1.39 -8.49
C ALA A 215 -13.51 1.31 -9.40
N ARG A 216 -12.34 1.70 -8.86
CA ARG A 216 -11.08 1.78 -9.60
C ARG A 216 -10.09 0.75 -9.06
N PHE A 217 -9.37 0.12 -9.96
CA PHE A 217 -8.33 -0.84 -9.62
C PHE A 217 -6.98 -0.35 -10.14
N VAL A 218 -5.97 -0.35 -9.26
CA VAL A 218 -4.61 0.06 -9.57
C VAL A 218 -3.69 -1.14 -9.38
N ILE A 219 -2.92 -1.46 -10.41
CA ILE A 219 -1.89 -2.50 -10.35
C ILE A 219 -0.53 -1.81 -10.26
N THR A 220 0.20 -2.13 -9.21
CA THR A 220 1.50 -1.51 -8.94
C THR A 220 2.45 -2.53 -8.30
N ASN A 221 3.66 -2.09 -8.00
CA ASN A 221 4.69 -2.90 -7.35
C ASN A 221 5.21 -2.20 -6.09
N LEU A 222 5.93 -2.95 -5.27
CA LEU A 222 6.68 -2.38 -4.15
C LEU A 222 7.70 -1.34 -4.65
N GLU A 223 7.86 -0.23 -3.92
CA GLU A 223 8.80 0.84 -4.27
C GLU A 223 10.26 0.36 -4.34
N GLU A 224 10.61 -0.66 -3.56
CA GLU A 224 11.91 -1.30 -3.56
C GLU A 224 12.16 -2.24 -4.75
N ASN A 225 11.12 -2.54 -5.55
CA ASN A 225 11.30 -3.28 -6.79
C ASN A 225 11.87 -2.36 -7.87
N SER A 226 12.79 -2.89 -8.61
CA SER A 226 13.57 -2.13 -9.56
C SER A 226 13.52 -2.62 -10.96
N ARG A 227 13.17 -3.87 -11.10
CA ARG A 227 13.21 -4.56 -12.38
C ARG A 227 11.94 -5.38 -12.54
N MET A 228 11.45 -5.40 -13.76
CA MET A 228 10.37 -6.25 -14.22
C MET A 228 10.85 -6.99 -15.46
N ASP A 229 10.61 -8.29 -15.54
CA ASP A 229 10.76 -9.01 -16.80
C ASP A 229 9.52 -8.74 -17.65
N SER A 230 9.71 -8.00 -18.75
CA SER A 230 8.64 -7.48 -19.59
C SER A 230 8.77 -7.96 -21.04
N SER A 231 9.21 -9.21 -21.23
CA SER A 231 9.43 -9.75 -22.55
C SER A 231 8.15 -10.16 -23.31
N SER A 232 7.01 -10.23 -22.61
CA SER A 232 5.73 -10.64 -23.20
C SER A 232 4.57 -9.90 -22.54
N ASP A 233 3.43 -9.84 -23.22
CA ASP A 233 2.17 -9.36 -22.65
C ASP A 233 1.78 -10.18 -21.43
N LEU A 234 1.17 -9.52 -20.45
CA LEU A 234 0.51 -10.18 -19.34
C LEU A 234 -0.89 -10.60 -19.81
N GLN A 235 -1.14 -11.89 -19.81
CA GLN A 235 -2.42 -12.47 -20.22
C GLN A 235 -2.92 -13.40 -19.13
N ASP A 236 -4.20 -13.24 -18.79
CA ASP A 236 -4.94 -14.11 -17.87
C ASP A 236 -4.26 -14.30 -16.50
N VAL A 237 -3.62 -13.22 -15.99
CA VAL A 237 -3.02 -13.22 -14.66
C VAL A 237 -4.13 -13.21 -13.63
N LEU A 238 -4.23 -14.26 -12.82
CA LEU A 238 -5.23 -14.33 -11.75
C LEU A 238 -4.99 -13.21 -10.72
N LEU A 239 -5.96 -12.30 -10.59
CA LEU A 239 -5.92 -11.23 -9.59
C LEU A 239 -6.84 -11.54 -8.41
N MET A 240 -8.10 -11.89 -8.71
CA MET A 240 -9.11 -12.21 -7.70
C MET A 240 -9.87 -13.47 -8.11
N SER A 241 -10.33 -14.25 -7.13
CA SER A 241 -11.20 -15.39 -7.36
C SER A 241 -12.39 -15.37 -6.40
N SER A 242 -13.53 -15.92 -6.82
CA SER A 242 -14.73 -16.05 -6.01
C SER A 242 -15.20 -17.50 -6.01
N THR A 243 -15.66 -17.99 -4.85
CA THR A 243 -16.33 -19.31 -4.78
C THR A 243 -17.83 -19.22 -4.99
N GLY A 244 -18.38 -18.00 -5.05
CA GLY A 244 -19.81 -17.72 -5.27
C GLY A 244 -20.02 -16.68 -6.36
N GLU A 245 -20.91 -15.74 -6.11
CA GLU A 245 -21.32 -14.76 -7.10
C GLU A 245 -20.34 -13.59 -7.25
N ILE A 246 -20.11 -13.13 -8.47
CA ILE A 246 -19.48 -11.85 -8.79
C ILE A 246 -20.54 -10.95 -9.39
N THR A 247 -20.81 -9.79 -8.77
CA THR A 247 -21.75 -8.78 -9.26
C THR A 247 -21.03 -7.50 -9.66
N GLY A 248 -21.61 -6.74 -10.61
CA GLY A 248 -21.03 -5.49 -11.13
C GLY A 248 -20.02 -5.68 -12.27
N LEU A 249 -19.63 -6.92 -12.58
CA LEU A 249 -18.86 -7.28 -13.77
C LEU A 249 -19.43 -8.59 -14.30
N ALA A 250 -20.06 -8.56 -15.49
CA ALA A 250 -20.65 -9.75 -16.09
C ALA A 250 -19.56 -10.67 -16.64
N ASP A 251 -19.90 -11.97 -16.80
CA ASP A 251 -18.98 -12.95 -17.37
C ASP A 251 -18.64 -12.60 -18.82
N GLY A 252 -17.37 -12.58 -19.14
CA GLY A 252 -16.83 -12.11 -20.43
C GLY A 252 -16.67 -10.59 -20.57
N ASP A 253 -17.16 -9.80 -19.60
CA ASP A 253 -16.94 -8.35 -19.58
C ASP A 253 -15.56 -7.98 -19.04
N SER A 254 -15.15 -6.75 -19.33
CA SER A 254 -13.89 -6.19 -18.82
C SER A 254 -14.06 -4.74 -18.37
N LEU A 255 -13.22 -4.33 -17.43
CA LEU A 255 -13.08 -2.94 -16.99
C LEU A 255 -11.63 -2.51 -17.06
N ASN A 256 -11.39 -1.20 -17.23
CA ASN A 256 -10.04 -0.68 -17.29
C ASN A 256 -9.38 -0.69 -15.90
N ALA A 257 -8.13 -1.12 -15.85
CA ALA A 257 -7.26 -0.99 -14.70
C ALA A 257 -6.24 0.13 -14.91
N VAL A 258 -5.79 0.74 -13.83
CA VAL A 258 -4.73 1.76 -13.86
C VAL A 258 -3.41 1.09 -13.52
N LEU A 259 -2.39 1.33 -14.33
CA LEU A 259 -1.03 0.91 -14.05
C LEU A 259 -0.27 2.00 -13.31
N SER A 260 0.54 1.63 -12.32
CA SER A 260 1.43 2.54 -11.60
C SER A 260 2.81 1.89 -11.38
N GLY A 261 3.79 2.68 -10.94
CA GLY A 261 5.14 2.19 -10.72
C GLY A 261 5.78 1.60 -11.98
N LEU A 262 6.46 0.47 -11.83
CA LEU A 262 7.11 -0.22 -12.94
C LEU A 262 6.09 -0.80 -13.94
N PHE A 263 4.90 -1.22 -13.47
CA PHE A 263 3.86 -1.69 -14.40
C PHE A 263 3.52 -0.64 -15.46
N ALA A 264 3.39 0.63 -15.09
CA ALA A 264 3.11 1.69 -16.05
C ALA A 264 4.27 1.95 -17.02
N VAL A 265 5.51 1.67 -16.62
CA VAL A 265 6.70 1.83 -17.48
C VAL A 265 6.77 0.74 -18.54
N TYR A 266 6.41 -0.49 -18.17
CA TYR A 266 6.58 -1.65 -19.05
C TYR A 266 5.31 -2.05 -19.80
N TYR A 267 4.13 -1.70 -19.27
CA TYR A 267 2.84 -2.12 -19.83
C TYR A 267 1.89 -0.95 -20.06
N LYS A 268 0.91 -1.17 -20.90
CA LYS A 268 -0.21 -0.27 -21.21
C LYS A 268 -1.50 -1.06 -21.42
N ASP A 269 -2.60 -0.35 -21.60
CA ASP A 269 -3.91 -0.92 -21.95
C ASP A 269 -4.36 -2.03 -20.99
N ALA A 270 -4.21 -1.75 -19.68
CA ALA A 270 -4.52 -2.70 -18.64
C ALA A 270 -6.03 -2.88 -18.45
N THR A 271 -6.45 -4.13 -18.38
CA THR A 271 -7.85 -4.50 -18.15
C THR A 271 -7.97 -5.58 -17.09
N LEU A 272 -9.11 -5.57 -16.39
CA LEU A 272 -9.59 -6.69 -15.60
C LEU A 272 -10.74 -7.32 -16.34
N SER A 273 -10.65 -8.60 -16.66
CA SER A 273 -11.73 -9.37 -17.33
C SER A 273 -12.25 -10.44 -16.39
N ARG A 274 -13.54 -10.73 -16.47
CA ARG A 274 -14.14 -11.85 -15.76
C ARG A 274 -14.18 -13.09 -16.64
N ASP A 275 -13.72 -14.21 -16.09
CA ASP A 275 -13.87 -15.54 -16.66
C ASP A 275 -14.42 -16.48 -15.58
N GLY A 276 -15.73 -16.75 -15.64
CA GLY A 276 -16.44 -17.56 -14.65
C GLY A 276 -16.34 -17.01 -13.24
N SER A 277 -15.56 -17.68 -12.39
CA SER A 277 -15.33 -17.34 -10.99
C SER A 277 -14.10 -16.42 -10.75
N ASP A 278 -13.35 -16.13 -11.79
CA ASP A 278 -12.08 -15.44 -11.70
C ASP A 278 -12.15 -14.05 -12.31
N ILE A 279 -11.38 -13.12 -11.75
CA ILE A 279 -11.09 -11.82 -12.32
C ILE A 279 -9.61 -11.80 -12.67
N LEU A 280 -9.35 -11.71 -13.96
CA LEU A 280 -8.04 -11.84 -14.59
C LEU A 280 -7.51 -10.47 -14.98
N PHE A 281 -6.24 -10.25 -14.75
CA PHE A 281 -5.52 -9.04 -15.14
C PHE A 281 -4.79 -9.27 -16.46
N ASN A 282 -4.97 -8.35 -17.40
CA ASN A 282 -4.32 -8.34 -18.70
C ASN A 282 -3.66 -6.99 -18.95
N ALA A 283 -2.47 -6.99 -19.57
CA ALA A 283 -1.79 -5.78 -20.00
C ALA A 283 -0.84 -6.07 -21.18
N ILE A 284 -0.70 -5.09 -22.07
CA ILE A 284 0.13 -5.21 -23.29
C ILE A 284 1.50 -4.58 -23.01
N VAL A 285 2.57 -5.20 -23.47
CA VAL A 285 3.93 -4.61 -23.42
C VAL A 285 3.94 -3.26 -24.11
N ARG A 286 4.49 -2.27 -23.42
CA ARG A 286 4.55 -0.89 -23.92
C ARG A 286 5.63 -0.73 -25.00
N ASP A 287 5.24 -0.29 -26.17
CA ASP A 287 6.07 0.05 -27.32
C ASP A 287 6.27 1.56 -27.50
N ASP A 288 5.43 2.38 -26.86
CA ASP A 288 5.48 3.84 -26.86
C ASP A 288 6.24 4.38 -25.64
N ASN A 289 6.87 5.53 -25.77
CA ASN A 289 7.59 6.15 -24.66
C ASN A 289 6.62 6.83 -23.68
N LEU A 290 6.41 6.24 -22.51
CA LEU A 290 5.55 6.78 -21.44
C LEU A 290 5.87 8.24 -21.08
N PHE A 291 7.13 8.65 -21.20
CA PHE A 291 7.62 9.95 -20.73
C PHE A 291 7.40 11.10 -21.72
N ASP A 292 7.10 10.80 -23.00
CA ASP A 292 6.93 11.80 -24.06
C ASP A 292 5.84 12.84 -23.78
N PRO A 293 4.66 12.50 -23.22
CA PRO A 293 3.62 13.49 -22.95
C PRO A 293 4.04 14.59 -21.97
N ALA A 294 4.99 14.32 -21.08
CA ALA A 294 5.52 15.29 -20.13
C ALA A 294 6.82 15.98 -20.62
N ALA A 295 7.31 15.66 -21.81
CA ALA A 295 8.57 16.18 -22.37
C ALA A 295 8.38 17.60 -22.96
N ALA A 296 8.07 18.58 -22.11
CA ALA A 296 7.72 19.95 -22.52
C ALA A 296 8.89 20.84 -22.91
N THR A 297 10.14 20.47 -22.61
CA THR A 297 11.38 21.23 -22.91
C THR A 297 12.43 20.32 -23.49
N SER A 298 13.44 20.88 -24.16
CA SER A 298 14.56 20.10 -24.70
C SER A 298 15.26 19.24 -23.63
N ASN A 299 15.41 19.75 -22.41
CA ASN A 299 16.02 19.00 -21.32
C ASN A 299 15.10 17.90 -20.82
N SER A 300 13.79 18.15 -20.71
CA SER A 300 12.85 17.09 -20.32
C SER A 300 12.70 16.02 -21.41
N THR A 301 12.79 16.39 -22.69
CA THR A 301 12.84 15.43 -23.81
C THR A 301 14.09 14.53 -23.73
N ALA A 302 15.26 15.13 -23.47
CA ALA A 302 16.48 14.36 -23.25
C ALA A 302 16.38 13.42 -22.04
N GLY A 303 15.81 13.90 -20.93
CA GLY A 303 15.55 13.09 -19.73
C GLY A 303 14.56 11.96 -19.99
N ALA A 304 13.49 12.22 -20.73
CA ALA A 304 12.52 11.20 -21.15
C ALA A 304 13.19 10.07 -21.95
N GLY A 305 14.03 10.45 -22.94
CA GLY A 305 14.79 9.48 -23.73
C GLY A 305 15.79 8.68 -22.90
N LEU A 306 16.46 9.31 -21.93
CA LEU A 306 17.36 8.61 -21.02
C LEU A 306 16.63 7.58 -20.15
N LEU A 307 15.50 7.95 -19.51
CA LEU A 307 14.70 7.06 -18.69
C LEU A 307 14.16 5.91 -19.52
N TRP A 308 13.61 6.20 -20.70
CA TRP A 308 13.06 5.19 -21.58
C TRP A 308 14.09 4.16 -22.04
N ASN A 309 15.26 4.61 -22.48
CA ASN A 309 16.33 3.74 -22.93
C ASN A 309 16.97 2.94 -21.79
N ALA A 310 16.96 3.50 -20.58
CA ALA A 310 17.53 2.84 -19.41
C ALA A 310 16.62 1.76 -18.82
N ARG A 311 15.31 1.76 -19.09
CA ARG A 311 14.30 0.93 -18.41
C ARG A 311 14.62 -0.56 -18.35
N HIS A 312 15.28 -1.11 -19.36
CA HIS A 312 15.62 -2.55 -19.40
C HIS A 312 16.93 -2.91 -18.68
N ASN A 313 17.72 -1.91 -18.29
CA ASN A 313 19.04 -2.10 -17.70
C ASN A 313 19.19 -1.43 -16.32
N LEU A 314 18.09 -0.92 -15.75
CA LEU A 314 18.15 -0.28 -14.46
C LEU A 314 18.19 -1.31 -13.34
N ASP A 315 19.16 -1.13 -12.46
CA ASP A 315 19.19 -1.76 -11.16
C ASP A 315 18.31 -0.95 -10.19
N ALA A 316 17.64 -1.61 -9.29
CA ALA A 316 16.71 -1.09 -8.30
C ALA A 316 17.24 -0.07 -7.38
N ALA A 317 18.35 -0.42 -6.86
CA ALA A 317 19.07 0.44 -5.95
C ALA A 317 19.58 1.70 -6.65
N SER A 318 19.46 1.78 -8.00
CA SER A 318 19.88 2.97 -8.73
C SER A 318 18.91 4.12 -8.49
N GLN A 319 19.43 5.29 -8.16
CA GLN A 319 18.64 6.52 -8.08
C GLN A 319 17.80 6.76 -9.33
N LEU A 320 18.25 6.29 -10.48
CA LEU A 320 17.56 6.43 -11.75
C LEU A 320 16.29 5.59 -11.82
N GLY A 321 16.29 4.37 -11.24
CA GLY A 321 15.09 3.53 -11.13
C GLY A 321 14.01 4.16 -10.26
N GLN A 322 14.39 4.74 -9.12
CA GLN A 322 13.47 5.47 -8.24
C GLN A 322 12.90 6.73 -8.93
N VAL A 323 13.73 7.46 -9.66
CA VAL A 323 13.26 8.61 -10.45
C VAL A 323 12.29 8.16 -11.52
N MET A 324 12.58 7.07 -12.22
CA MET A 324 11.70 6.52 -13.26
C MET A 324 10.31 6.15 -12.69
N ALA A 325 10.26 5.46 -11.56
CA ALA A 325 9.01 5.12 -10.89
C ALA A 325 8.24 6.38 -10.46
N SER A 326 8.93 7.36 -9.85
CA SER A 326 8.32 8.62 -9.43
C SER A 326 7.77 9.44 -10.61
N VAL A 327 8.51 9.54 -11.72
CA VAL A 327 8.07 10.25 -12.93
C VAL A 327 6.86 9.55 -13.56
N SER A 328 6.87 8.23 -13.61
CA SER A 328 5.75 7.41 -14.08
C SER A 328 4.48 7.67 -13.27
N THR A 329 4.58 7.68 -11.95
CA THR A 329 3.47 8.01 -11.06
C THR A 329 2.95 9.44 -11.31
N MET A 330 3.85 10.44 -11.42
CA MET A 330 3.45 11.81 -11.72
C MET A 330 2.69 11.93 -13.05
N ILE A 331 3.09 11.18 -14.08
CA ILE A 331 2.41 11.18 -15.38
C ILE A 331 1.00 10.57 -15.23
N ASN A 332 0.89 9.45 -14.57
CA ASN A 332 -0.40 8.78 -14.34
C ASN A 332 -1.38 9.63 -13.50
N ASP A 333 -0.86 10.41 -12.56
CA ASP A 333 -1.63 11.36 -11.75
C ASP A 333 -1.95 12.67 -12.49
N GLY A 334 -1.52 12.83 -13.74
CA GLY A 334 -1.72 14.04 -14.54
C GLY A 334 -0.79 15.20 -14.17
N ASN A 335 0.19 15.00 -13.28
CA ASN A 335 1.17 16.02 -12.90
C ASN A 335 2.31 16.14 -13.92
N LEU A 336 1.96 16.48 -15.16
CA LEU A 336 2.92 16.57 -16.26
C LEU A 336 4.02 17.62 -16.02
N SER A 337 3.71 18.71 -15.32
CA SER A 337 4.70 19.75 -14.98
C SER A 337 5.74 19.27 -13.97
N GLY A 338 5.33 18.47 -12.99
CA GLY A 338 6.23 17.82 -12.03
C GLY A 338 7.13 16.80 -12.72
N ALA A 339 6.55 15.94 -13.55
CA ALA A 339 7.27 14.96 -14.36
C ALA A 339 8.31 15.63 -15.28
N SER A 340 7.92 16.70 -15.99
CA SER A 340 8.84 17.47 -16.86
C SER A 340 10.04 18.01 -16.11
N ARG A 341 9.85 18.59 -14.92
CA ARG A 341 10.96 19.10 -14.10
C ARG A 341 11.88 17.98 -13.62
N ALA A 342 11.33 16.86 -13.20
CA ALA A 342 12.13 15.71 -12.76
C ALA A 342 12.98 15.14 -13.90
N MET A 343 12.41 15.00 -15.09
CA MET A 343 13.14 14.56 -16.29
C MET A 343 14.23 15.55 -16.72
N ALA A 344 13.98 16.86 -16.66
CA ALA A 344 14.97 17.87 -16.94
C ALA A 344 16.15 17.84 -15.95
N ALA A 345 15.87 17.52 -14.66
CA ALA A 345 16.92 17.34 -13.65
C ALA A 345 17.79 16.11 -13.94
N VAL A 346 17.21 15.01 -14.41
CA VAL A 346 17.95 13.82 -14.85
C VAL A 346 18.91 14.16 -15.99
N ALA A 347 18.44 14.84 -17.03
CA ALA A 347 19.28 15.28 -18.15
C ALA A 347 20.40 16.21 -17.69
N GLY A 348 20.09 17.17 -16.81
CA GLY A 348 21.07 18.13 -16.28
C GLY A 348 22.15 17.45 -15.42
N SER A 349 21.79 16.48 -14.60
CA SER A 349 22.75 15.72 -13.79
C SER A 349 23.68 14.86 -14.65
N THR A 350 23.16 14.25 -15.70
CA THR A 350 23.95 13.43 -16.64
C THR A 350 24.95 14.28 -17.41
N VAL A 351 24.56 15.48 -17.89
CA VAL A 351 25.44 16.42 -18.58
C VAL A 351 26.55 16.90 -17.65
N ASN A 352 26.23 17.20 -16.39
CA ASN A 352 27.25 17.59 -15.39
C ASN A 352 28.23 16.46 -15.10
N ALA A 353 27.76 15.21 -14.98
CA ALA A 353 28.62 14.05 -14.76
C ALA A 353 29.56 13.79 -15.95
N LEU A 354 29.05 13.89 -17.18
CA LEU A 354 29.86 13.79 -18.38
C LEU A 354 30.91 14.91 -18.47
N GLY A 355 30.52 16.15 -18.16
CA GLY A 355 31.44 17.27 -18.13
C GLY A 355 32.54 17.14 -17.07
N THR A 356 32.24 16.50 -15.96
CA THR A 356 33.23 16.17 -14.89
C THR A 356 34.16 15.06 -15.37
N ALA A 357 33.64 13.96 -15.91
CA ALA A 357 34.45 12.86 -16.45
C ALA A 357 35.36 13.31 -17.59
N GLN A 358 34.91 14.19 -18.50
CA GLN A 358 35.72 14.77 -19.53
C GLN A 358 36.85 15.65 -18.97
N ARG A 359 36.56 16.47 -17.96
CA ARG A 359 37.58 17.29 -17.27
C ARG A 359 38.63 16.44 -16.57
N ASP A 360 38.20 15.35 -15.91
CA ASP A 360 39.11 14.45 -15.25
C ASP A 360 39.98 13.68 -16.25
N ALA A 361 39.43 13.20 -17.35
CA ALA A 361 40.18 12.56 -18.44
C ALA A 361 41.21 13.52 -19.08
N LEU A 362 40.87 14.80 -19.28
CA LEU A 362 41.79 15.82 -19.77
C LEU A 362 42.89 16.10 -18.73
N ARG A 363 42.57 16.15 -17.47
CA ARG A 363 43.55 16.34 -16.37
C ARG A 363 44.54 15.18 -16.31
N ASP A 364 44.09 13.96 -16.45
CA ASP A 364 44.91 12.75 -16.48
C ASP A 364 45.83 12.73 -17.71
N GLN A 365 45.30 13.10 -18.90
CA GLN A 365 46.12 13.25 -20.10
C GLN A 365 47.17 14.35 -19.97
N MET A 366 46.84 15.50 -19.39
CA MET A 366 47.80 16.56 -19.11
C MET A 366 48.84 16.16 -18.08
N GLY A 367 48.46 15.40 -17.03
CA GLY A 367 49.37 14.82 -16.07
C GLY A 367 50.37 13.86 -16.72
N TRP A 368 49.88 13.02 -17.63
CA TRP A 368 50.74 12.11 -18.38
C TRP A 368 51.73 12.82 -19.32
N ILE A 369 51.32 13.88 -20.02
CA ILE A 369 52.18 14.72 -20.85
C ILE A 369 53.25 15.40 -19.98
N ARG A 370 52.87 15.94 -18.82
CA ARG A 370 53.77 16.63 -17.88
C ARG A 370 54.84 15.70 -17.33
N ASN A 371 54.49 14.46 -16.99
CA ASN A 371 55.43 13.46 -16.52
C ASN A 371 56.41 13.00 -17.61
N ARG A 372 56.02 13.03 -18.89
CA ARG A 372 56.87 12.66 -20.01
C ARG A 372 57.85 13.77 -20.39
N THR A 373 57.47 15.04 -20.21
CA THR A 373 58.36 16.20 -20.47
C THR A 373 59.36 16.45 -19.33
N THR A 374 59.17 15.88 -18.15
CA THR A 374 60.13 15.93 -17.02
C THR A 374 61.15 14.80 -17.05
N LEU A 375 60.98 13.81 -17.94
CA LEU A 375 61.92 12.67 -18.12
C LEU A 375 62.81 12.81 -19.38
N MET A 376 62.73 13.93 -20.13
CA MET A 376 63.64 14.36 -21.14
C MET A 376 64.54 15.49 -20.67
#